data_0bd941d16687d492c9d86f83cb08b839
#
_entry.id   0bd941d16687d492c9d86f83cb08b839
#
_cell.length_a   1.000
_cell.length_b   1.000
_cell.length_c   1.000
_cell.angle_alpha   90.00
_cell.angle_beta   90.00
_cell.angle_gamma   90.00
#
_symmetry.space_group_name_H-M   'P 1'
#
loop_
_entity.id
_entity.type
_entity.pdbx_description
1 polymer ?
#
loop_
_entity_poly.entity_id
_entity_poly.type
_entity_poly.pdbx_seq_one_letter_code
_entity_poly.pdbx_strand_id
1 'polypeptide(L)'
;MSEILTCEALTKCYDKDKTALDGVDLHVNFGRIVGLLGPNGSGKTTLIKLANGLLQPTSGSIKVAGMAPGPDTKALVSYLPDADWLPVEQLVGMFTDFYADFDPAKAFEMLDALHIARTAKLRTLSKGNKEKVQLILAMSRAARLYLLDEPIGGVDPAARDYILHTIISNYSKDATVILSTHLIGDIEPVLDEAIFLKDGRVFAHRSVEELRETEGMSVDAYFREVFKC
;
A
#
# COMPACT_ATOMS: atom_id res chain seq x y z
N MET A 1 -11.70 13.00 14.30
CA MET A 1 -10.56 12.07 14.14
C MET A 1 -9.61 12.72 13.17
N SER A 2 -8.30 12.59 13.34
CA SER A 2 -7.34 13.18 12.39
C SER A 2 -7.20 12.26 11.17
N GLU A 3 -7.16 12.85 9.98
CA GLU A 3 -7.03 12.12 8.71
C GLU A 3 -5.56 11.96 8.34
N ILE A 4 -5.18 10.77 7.87
CA ILE A 4 -3.83 10.47 7.37
C ILE A 4 -3.71 10.77 5.88
N LEU A 5 -4.77 10.55 5.11
CA LEU A 5 -4.81 10.84 3.68
C LEU A 5 -6.11 11.57 3.34
N THR A 6 -5.98 12.69 2.64
CA THR A 6 -7.12 13.49 2.15
C THR A 6 -6.91 13.80 0.67
N CYS A 7 -7.93 13.58 -0.14
CA CYS A 7 -7.98 13.99 -1.54
C CYS A 7 -9.21 14.87 -1.76
N GLU A 8 -9.05 15.99 -2.46
CA GLU A 8 -10.11 16.93 -2.81
C GLU A 8 -10.11 17.15 -4.31
N ALA A 9 -11.16 16.70 -5.01
CA ALA A 9 -11.32 16.74 -6.45
C ALA A 9 -10.04 16.30 -7.21
N LEU A 10 -9.33 15.31 -6.68
CA LEU A 10 -8.02 14.89 -7.17
C LEU A 10 -8.12 14.28 -8.55
N THR A 11 -7.44 14.89 -9.52
CA THR A 11 -7.42 14.43 -10.90
C THR A 11 -5.99 14.22 -11.38
N LYS A 12 -5.76 13.11 -12.09
CA LYS A 12 -4.48 12.81 -12.76
C LYS A 12 -4.71 12.34 -14.19
N CYS A 13 -4.22 13.13 -15.13
CA CYS A 13 -4.12 12.77 -16.54
C CYS A 13 -2.66 12.52 -16.88
N TYR A 14 -2.35 11.43 -17.58
CA TYR A 14 -1.02 11.17 -18.15
C TYR A 14 -0.88 11.82 -19.51
N ASP A 15 -1.93 11.72 -20.35
CA ASP A 15 -2.04 12.33 -21.66
C ASP A 15 -3.45 12.92 -21.83
N LYS A 16 -3.70 13.63 -22.95
CA LYS A 16 -5.00 14.27 -23.22
C LYS A 16 -6.18 13.30 -23.17
N ASP A 17 -5.94 12.02 -23.52
CA ASP A 17 -6.98 11.00 -23.63
C ASP A 17 -6.91 9.92 -22.51
N LYS A 18 -5.95 10.05 -21.57
CA LYS A 18 -5.74 9.05 -20.52
C LYS A 18 -5.83 9.66 -19.13
N THR A 19 -7.05 9.78 -18.64
CA THR A 19 -7.32 10.14 -17.23
C THR A 19 -7.26 8.90 -16.36
N ALA A 20 -6.36 8.91 -15.39
CA ALA A 20 -6.16 7.80 -14.45
C ALA A 20 -6.92 8.00 -13.13
N LEU A 21 -7.10 9.26 -12.70
CA LEU A 21 -7.98 9.65 -11.60
C LEU A 21 -8.79 10.85 -12.03
N ASP A 22 -10.09 10.88 -11.71
CA ASP A 22 -11.04 11.87 -12.15
C ASP A 22 -11.91 12.37 -11.00
N GLY A 23 -11.52 13.51 -10.42
CA GLY A 23 -12.27 14.17 -9.36
C GLY A 23 -12.43 13.31 -8.10
N VAL A 24 -11.35 12.66 -7.64
CA VAL A 24 -11.39 11.80 -6.45
C VAL A 24 -11.48 12.63 -5.20
N ASP A 25 -12.56 12.43 -4.42
CA ASP A 25 -12.72 12.87 -3.03
C ASP A 25 -12.56 11.66 -2.11
N LEU A 26 -11.60 11.72 -1.18
CA LEU A 26 -11.27 10.60 -0.30
C LEU A 26 -10.71 11.11 1.04
N HIS A 27 -11.20 10.52 2.14
CA HIS A 27 -10.76 10.79 3.50
C HIS A 27 -10.45 9.46 4.20
N VAL A 28 -9.20 9.27 4.63
CA VAL A 28 -8.77 8.08 5.36
C VAL A 28 -8.25 8.49 6.73
N ASN A 29 -8.77 7.88 7.78
CA ASN A 29 -8.38 8.14 9.16
C ASN A 29 -7.10 7.38 9.56
N PHE A 30 -6.43 7.85 10.62
CA PHE A 30 -5.34 7.11 11.25
C PHE A 30 -5.81 5.79 11.88
N GLY A 31 -4.88 4.82 12.00
CA GLY A 31 -5.10 3.57 12.74
C GLY A 31 -6.02 2.58 12.01
N ARG A 32 -5.93 2.50 10.68
CA ARG A 32 -6.76 1.63 9.85
C ARG A 32 -5.93 0.79 8.89
N ILE A 33 -6.39 -0.43 8.63
CA ILE A 33 -5.95 -1.23 7.49
C ILE A 33 -7.01 -1.11 6.40
N VAL A 34 -6.63 -0.48 5.29
CA VAL A 34 -7.53 -0.07 4.22
C VAL A 34 -7.19 -0.79 2.93
N GLY A 35 -8.15 -1.54 2.38
CA GLY A 35 -8.04 -2.14 1.05
C GLY A 35 -8.37 -1.12 -0.04
N LEU A 36 -7.42 -0.87 -0.95
CA LEU A 36 -7.66 -0.08 -2.16
C LEU A 36 -7.95 -1.04 -3.32
N LEU A 37 -9.22 -1.22 -3.63
CA LEU A 37 -9.76 -2.28 -4.48
C LEU A 37 -10.25 -1.72 -5.81
N GLY A 38 -10.10 -2.50 -6.87
CA GLY A 38 -10.56 -2.11 -8.21
C GLY A 38 -9.88 -2.95 -9.28
N PRO A 39 -10.44 -3.00 -10.50
CA PRO A 39 -9.83 -3.71 -11.62
C PRO A 39 -8.50 -3.08 -12.05
N ASN A 40 -7.76 -3.78 -12.89
CA ASN A 40 -6.56 -3.24 -13.49
C ASN A 40 -6.89 -1.98 -14.31
N GLY A 41 -6.08 -0.94 -14.13
CA GLY A 41 -6.31 0.36 -14.78
C GLY A 41 -7.28 1.29 -14.04
N SER A 42 -7.87 0.90 -12.91
CA SER A 42 -8.80 1.75 -12.16
C SER A 42 -8.16 2.97 -11.48
N GLY A 43 -6.81 3.05 -11.42
CA GLY A 43 -6.09 4.20 -10.85
C GLY A 43 -5.39 3.95 -9.51
N LYS A 44 -5.44 2.72 -8.93
CA LYS A 44 -4.84 2.37 -7.63
C LYS A 44 -3.37 2.77 -7.51
N THR A 45 -2.52 2.27 -8.40
CA THR A 45 -1.09 2.61 -8.44
C THR A 45 -0.86 4.13 -8.63
N THR A 46 -1.72 4.80 -9.39
CA THR A 46 -1.64 6.25 -9.59
C THR A 46 -1.92 7.00 -8.29
N LEU A 47 -2.96 6.61 -7.55
CA LEU A 47 -3.27 7.19 -6.25
C LEU A 47 -2.13 7.00 -5.25
N ILE A 48 -1.60 5.77 -5.15
CA ILE A 48 -0.44 5.45 -4.30
C ILE A 48 0.78 6.30 -4.67
N LYS A 49 1.10 6.44 -5.95
CA LYS A 49 2.23 7.27 -6.42
C LYS A 49 2.04 8.75 -6.12
N LEU A 50 0.83 9.28 -6.23
CA LEU A 50 0.50 10.65 -5.85
C LEU A 50 0.66 10.86 -4.35
N ALA A 51 0.13 9.96 -3.52
CA ALA A 51 0.26 10.01 -2.06
C ALA A 51 1.74 9.94 -1.60
N ASN A 52 2.59 9.22 -2.34
CA ASN A 52 4.03 9.15 -2.08
C ASN A 52 4.83 10.32 -2.72
N GLY A 53 4.18 11.26 -3.42
CA GLY A 53 4.85 12.38 -4.08
C GLY A 53 5.72 12.00 -5.28
N LEU A 54 5.53 10.80 -5.85
CA LEU A 54 6.20 10.36 -7.08
C LEU A 54 5.53 10.92 -8.35
N LEU A 55 4.32 11.40 -8.22
CA LEU A 55 3.55 12.07 -9.27
C LEU A 55 2.98 13.37 -8.71
N GLN A 56 2.72 14.32 -9.61
CA GLN A 56 1.98 15.55 -9.28
C GLN A 56 0.54 15.46 -9.81
N PRO A 57 -0.47 15.94 -9.08
CA PRO A 57 -1.82 16.08 -9.57
C PRO A 57 -1.89 16.93 -10.85
N THR A 58 -2.84 16.62 -11.72
CA THR A 58 -3.20 17.52 -12.85
C THR A 58 -4.10 18.65 -12.34
N SER A 59 -5.04 18.33 -11.44
CA SER A 59 -5.86 19.29 -10.70
C SER A 59 -6.34 18.69 -9.38
N GLY A 60 -6.95 19.50 -8.53
CA GLY A 60 -7.34 19.11 -7.18
C GLY A 60 -6.15 19.03 -6.22
N SER A 61 -6.33 18.40 -5.08
CA SER A 61 -5.30 18.29 -4.06
C SER A 61 -5.23 16.90 -3.43
N ILE A 62 -4.04 16.55 -2.92
CA ILE A 62 -3.81 15.40 -2.06
C ILE A 62 -2.93 15.84 -0.88
N LYS A 63 -3.26 15.38 0.33
CA LYS A 63 -2.51 15.67 1.54
C LYS A 63 -2.27 14.39 2.33
N VAL A 64 -1.07 14.26 2.91
CA VAL A 64 -0.70 13.21 3.86
C VAL A 64 -0.44 13.86 5.21
N ALA A 65 -1.18 13.46 6.23
CA ALA A 65 -1.15 14.07 7.56
C ALA A 65 -1.30 15.62 7.49
N GLY A 66 -2.17 16.11 6.60
CA GLY A 66 -2.43 17.53 6.37
C GLY A 66 -1.41 18.27 5.50
N MET A 67 -0.33 17.63 5.07
CA MET A 67 0.75 18.21 4.25
C MET A 67 0.68 17.72 2.80
N ALA A 68 1.05 18.59 1.85
CA ALA A 68 1.24 18.15 0.46
C ALA A 68 2.39 17.12 0.37
N PRO A 69 2.25 16.06 -0.45
CA PRO A 69 3.32 15.07 -0.62
C PRO A 69 4.63 15.73 -1.06
N GLY A 70 5.71 15.45 -0.31
CA GLY A 70 7.01 16.08 -0.52
C GLY A 70 8.07 15.51 0.43
N PRO A 71 9.22 16.19 0.59
CA PRO A 71 10.30 15.74 1.48
C PRO A 71 9.83 15.45 2.90
N ASP A 72 8.99 16.31 3.49
CA ASP A 72 8.51 16.18 4.87
C ASP A 72 7.58 14.96 5.04
N THR A 73 6.74 14.66 4.06
CA THR A 73 5.85 13.49 4.11
C THR A 73 6.60 12.18 3.89
N LYS A 74 7.78 12.18 3.26
CA LYS A 74 8.60 10.96 3.10
C LYS A 74 9.10 10.39 4.42
N ALA A 75 9.25 11.20 5.44
CA ALA A 75 9.52 10.74 6.80
C ALA A 75 8.34 9.97 7.41
N LEU A 76 7.11 10.22 6.94
CA LEU A 76 5.87 9.62 7.46
C LEU A 76 5.39 8.42 6.64
N VAL A 77 5.80 8.35 5.37
CA VAL A 77 5.30 7.36 4.40
C VAL A 77 6.33 6.27 4.18
N SER A 78 5.91 5.02 4.32
CA SER A 78 6.67 3.87 3.84
C SER A 78 6.04 3.34 2.55
N TYR A 79 6.87 3.17 1.53
CA TYR A 79 6.48 2.72 0.20
C TYR A 79 7.45 1.64 -0.29
N LEU A 80 6.95 0.66 -1.04
CA LEU A 80 7.75 -0.41 -1.63
C LEU A 80 8.63 0.13 -2.77
N PRO A 81 9.97 0.09 -2.64
CA PRO A 81 10.86 0.62 -3.67
C PRO A 81 11.11 -0.37 -4.80
N ASP A 82 11.28 0.15 -6.02
CA ASP A 82 11.86 -0.58 -7.14
C ASP A 82 13.39 -0.38 -7.13
N ALA A 83 14.14 -1.33 -6.55
CA ALA A 83 15.60 -1.25 -6.46
C ALA A 83 16.24 -2.63 -6.71
N ASP A 84 16.36 -3.00 -7.98
CA ASP A 84 16.71 -4.37 -8.39
C ASP A 84 18.21 -4.71 -8.39
N TRP A 85 19.13 -3.74 -8.34
CA TRP A 85 20.55 -3.96 -8.61
C TRP A 85 21.44 -4.19 -7.40
N LEU A 86 21.00 -3.82 -6.19
CA LEU A 86 21.80 -3.91 -4.98
C LEU A 86 21.67 -5.27 -4.28
N PRO A 87 22.71 -5.73 -3.56
CA PRO A 87 22.60 -6.77 -2.56
C PRO A 87 21.63 -6.36 -1.43
N VAL A 88 20.94 -7.33 -0.83
CA VAL A 88 19.95 -7.09 0.20
C VAL A 88 20.54 -6.32 1.39
N GLU A 89 21.74 -6.67 1.85
CA GLU A 89 22.43 -5.97 2.95
C GLU A 89 22.71 -4.49 2.63
N GLN A 90 23.04 -4.19 1.36
CA GLN A 90 23.27 -2.81 0.95
C GLN A 90 21.96 -2.01 0.88
N LEU A 91 20.86 -2.65 0.54
CA LEU A 91 19.53 -2.03 0.61
C LEU A 91 19.17 -1.72 2.07
N VAL A 92 19.40 -2.64 2.99
CA VAL A 92 19.20 -2.40 4.44
C VAL A 92 20.08 -1.23 4.90
N GLY A 93 21.37 -1.19 4.53
CA GLY A 93 22.27 -0.07 4.83
C GLY A 93 21.75 1.25 4.27
N MET A 94 21.33 1.27 3.01
CA MET A 94 20.77 2.46 2.36
C MET A 94 19.51 2.96 3.10
N PHE A 95 18.62 2.07 3.50
CA PHE A 95 17.43 2.44 4.27
C PHE A 95 17.79 3.01 5.65
N THR A 96 18.81 2.44 6.31
CA THR A 96 19.34 2.95 7.58
C THR A 96 19.87 4.38 7.44
N ASP A 97 20.56 4.68 6.33
CA ASP A 97 21.13 6.02 6.07
C ASP A 97 20.06 7.05 5.73
N PHE A 98 18.99 6.64 5.01
CA PHE A 98 17.96 7.58 4.53
C PHE A 98 16.78 7.77 5.49
N TYR A 99 16.49 6.80 6.34
CA TYR A 99 15.30 6.83 7.20
C TYR A 99 15.68 6.64 8.67
N ALA A 100 15.58 7.72 9.44
CA ALA A 100 15.88 7.71 10.88
C ALA A 100 14.96 6.77 11.69
N ASP A 101 13.79 6.41 11.15
CA ASP A 101 12.81 5.50 11.73
C ASP A 101 12.94 4.06 11.25
N PHE A 102 14.00 3.73 10.52
CA PHE A 102 14.25 2.37 10.03
C PHE A 102 14.99 1.52 11.07
N ASP A 103 14.49 0.33 11.31
CA ASP A 103 15.10 -0.66 12.19
C ASP A 103 15.82 -1.76 11.40
N PRO A 104 17.15 -1.69 11.25
CA PRO A 104 17.92 -2.69 10.52
C PRO A 104 17.95 -4.05 11.22
N ALA A 105 17.85 -4.11 12.56
CA ALA A 105 17.85 -5.38 13.30
C ALA A 105 16.57 -6.16 12.97
N LYS A 106 15.42 -5.50 12.99
CA LYS A 106 14.12 -6.05 12.58
C LYS A 106 14.16 -6.52 11.12
N ALA A 107 14.76 -5.74 10.22
CA ALA A 107 14.87 -6.13 8.81
C ALA A 107 15.68 -7.43 8.66
N PHE A 108 16.83 -7.55 9.33
CA PHE A 108 17.65 -8.76 9.29
C PHE A 108 16.98 -9.97 9.92
N GLU A 109 16.27 -9.80 11.04
CA GLU A 109 15.49 -10.87 11.68
C GLU A 109 14.44 -11.45 10.71
N MET A 110 13.69 -10.58 10.02
CA MET A 110 12.68 -10.98 9.05
C MET A 110 13.29 -11.65 7.82
N LEU A 111 14.46 -11.19 7.34
CA LEU A 111 15.19 -11.82 6.23
C LEU A 111 15.66 -13.22 6.61
N ASP A 112 16.21 -13.38 7.80
CA ASP A 112 16.69 -14.67 8.32
C ASP A 112 15.53 -15.67 8.51
N ALA A 113 14.38 -15.21 9.01
CA ALA A 113 13.17 -16.02 9.14
C ALA A 113 12.64 -16.54 7.78
N LEU A 114 12.86 -15.80 6.70
CA LEU A 114 12.52 -16.21 5.33
C LEU A 114 13.65 -16.95 4.59
N HIS A 115 14.77 -17.20 5.25
CA HIS A 115 15.97 -17.80 4.65
C HIS A 115 16.48 -17.05 3.42
N ILE A 116 16.36 -15.72 3.40
CA ILE A 116 16.87 -14.85 2.34
C ILE A 116 18.29 -14.44 2.68
N ALA A 117 19.26 -14.87 1.87
CA ALA A 117 20.67 -14.55 2.07
C ALA A 117 20.90 -13.03 1.97
N ARG A 118 21.56 -12.43 2.95
CA ARG A 118 21.87 -10.99 3.02
C ARG A 118 22.70 -10.50 1.85
N THR A 119 23.58 -11.37 1.32
CA THR A 119 24.46 -11.08 0.16
C THR A 119 23.76 -11.30 -1.19
N ALA A 120 22.54 -11.83 -1.21
CA ALA A 120 21.81 -12.05 -2.44
C ALA A 120 21.52 -10.71 -3.15
N LYS A 121 21.75 -10.66 -4.46
CA LYS A 121 21.36 -9.50 -5.28
C LYS A 121 19.86 -9.58 -5.55
N LEU A 122 19.14 -8.48 -5.34
CA LEU A 122 17.68 -8.47 -5.48
C LEU A 122 17.25 -8.96 -6.88
N ARG A 123 17.95 -8.56 -7.94
CA ARG A 123 17.67 -9.00 -9.33
C ARG A 123 17.76 -10.51 -9.57
N THR A 124 18.50 -11.25 -8.72
CA THR A 124 18.69 -12.71 -8.87
C THR A 124 17.66 -13.52 -8.08
N LEU A 125 16.88 -12.87 -7.22
CA LEU A 125 15.83 -13.50 -6.47
C LEU A 125 14.62 -13.80 -7.37
N SER A 126 13.83 -14.82 -7.00
CA SER A 126 12.51 -15.01 -7.60
C SER A 126 11.62 -13.79 -7.37
N LYS A 127 10.59 -13.60 -8.20
CA LYS A 127 9.64 -12.49 -8.06
C LYS A 127 9.08 -12.42 -6.63
N GLY A 128 8.61 -13.55 -6.09
CA GLY A 128 8.06 -13.61 -4.73
C GLY A 128 9.09 -13.25 -3.64
N ASN A 129 10.35 -13.66 -3.78
CA ASN A 129 11.39 -13.27 -2.81
C ASN A 129 11.77 -11.79 -2.92
N LYS A 130 11.72 -11.20 -4.11
CA LYS A 130 11.88 -9.73 -4.27
C LYS A 130 10.79 -8.98 -3.53
N GLU A 131 9.52 -9.38 -3.72
CA GLU A 131 8.36 -8.78 -3.05
C GLU A 131 8.46 -8.89 -1.53
N LYS A 132 8.92 -10.05 -1.02
CA LYS A 132 9.20 -10.25 0.41
C LYS A 132 10.28 -9.29 0.94
N VAL A 133 11.40 -9.15 0.24
CA VAL A 133 12.47 -8.20 0.64
C VAL A 133 11.95 -6.76 0.65
N GLN A 134 11.22 -6.36 -0.39
CA GLN A 134 10.63 -5.02 -0.47
C GLN A 134 9.67 -4.77 0.70
N LEU A 135 8.81 -5.75 1.01
CA LEU A 135 7.90 -5.65 2.15
C LEU A 135 8.66 -5.54 3.48
N ILE A 136 9.70 -6.36 3.68
CA ILE A 136 10.54 -6.29 4.89
C ILE A 136 11.12 -4.89 5.06
N LEU A 137 11.69 -4.32 4.00
CA LEU A 137 12.23 -2.95 4.05
C LEU A 137 11.15 -1.93 4.41
N ALA A 138 9.96 -2.04 3.82
CA ALA A 138 8.85 -1.15 4.12
C ALA A 138 8.37 -1.30 5.58
N MET A 139 8.20 -2.54 6.07
CA MET A 139 7.66 -2.82 7.41
C MET A 139 8.70 -2.69 8.53
N SER A 140 9.98 -2.55 8.20
CA SER A 140 11.04 -2.24 9.16
C SER A 140 11.18 -0.75 9.46
N ARG A 141 10.35 0.10 8.87
CA ARG A 141 10.18 1.50 9.24
C ARG A 141 9.11 1.66 10.32
N ALA A 142 9.20 2.70 11.13
CA ALA A 142 8.14 3.13 12.05
C ALA A 142 7.29 4.24 11.39
N ALA A 143 6.81 3.99 10.18
CA ALA A 143 6.04 4.95 9.40
C ALA A 143 4.62 5.17 9.97
N ARG A 144 4.00 6.30 9.65
CA ARG A 144 2.59 6.60 9.99
C ARG A 144 1.61 6.18 8.88
N LEU A 145 2.11 6.05 7.65
CA LEU A 145 1.35 5.57 6.49
C LEU A 145 2.19 4.58 5.70
N TYR A 146 1.70 3.36 5.56
CA TYR A 146 2.28 2.34 4.69
C TYR A 146 1.45 2.27 3.41
N LEU A 147 2.11 2.45 2.26
CA LEU A 147 1.52 2.37 0.94
C LEU A 147 2.05 1.12 0.23
N LEU A 148 1.24 0.07 0.16
CA LEU A 148 1.63 -1.24 -0.37
C LEU A 148 0.88 -1.50 -1.69
N ASP A 149 1.58 -1.44 -2.81
CA ASP A 149 1.01 -1.69 -4.13
C ASP A 149 1.21 -3.15 -4.53
N GLU A 150 0.12 -3.93 -4.56
CA GLU A 150 0.08 -5.37 -4.86
C GLU A 150 1.08 -6.22 -4.03
N PRO A 151 1.16 -6.07 -2.69
CA PRO A 151 2.20 -6.70 -1.88
C PRO A 151 2.14 -8.23 -1.85
N ILE A 152 1.02 -8.83 -2.25
CA ILE A 152 0.81 -10.28 -2.32
C ILE A 152 0.63 -10.78 -3.76
N GLY A 153 0.80 -9.90 -4.75
CA GLY A 153 0.65 -10.22 -6.16
C GLY A 153 1.78 -11.11 -6.66
N GLY A 154 1.45 -12.30 -7.18
CA GLY A 154 2.45 -13.22 -7.74
C GLY A 154 3.26 -14.02 -6.71
N VAL A 155 2.83 -14.02 -5.45
CA VAL A 155 3.40 -14.83 -4.35
C VAL A 155 2.60 -16.12 -4.18
N ASP A 156 3.26 -17.21 -3.79
CA ASP A 156 2.56 -18.46 -3.48
C ASP A 156 1.65 -18.33 -2.23
N PRO A 157 0.60 -19.16 -2.09
CA PRO A 157 -0.36 -19.01 -0.98
C PRO A 157 0.27 -19.04 0.42
N ALA A 158 1.25 -19.91 0.68
CA ALA A 158 1.90 -20.00 1.99
C ALA A 158 2.69 -18.73 2.32
N ALA A 159 3.30 -18.11 1.30
CA ALA A 159 4.00 -16.85 1.47
C ALA A 159 3.05 -15.66 1.66
N ARG A 160 1.81 -15.71 1.15
CA ARG A 160 0.80 -14.66 1.40
C ARG A 160 0.44 -14.57 2.87
N ASP A 161 0.19 -15.70 3.53
CA ASP A 161 -0.10 -15.73 4.96
C ASP A 161 1.02 -15.10 5.78
N TYR A 162 2.27 -15.40 5.43
CA TYR A 162 3.42 -14.77 6.06
C TYR A 162 3.45 -13.25 5.85
N ILE A 163 3.19 -12.79 4.63
CA ILE A 163 3.16 -11.35 4.29
C ILE A 163 2.07 -10.64 5.10
N LEU A 164 0.87 -11.19 5.12
CA LEU A 164 -0.25 -10.60 5.87
C LEU A 164 0.04 -10.58 7.36
N HIS A 165 0.55 -11.69 7.93
CA HIS A 165 0.99 -11.72 9.32
C HIS A 165 2.07 -10.67 9.61
N THR A 166 3.03 -10.51 8.69
CA THR A 166 4.09 -9.50 8.81
C THR A 166 3.53 -8.09 8.83
N ILE A 167 2.57 -7.77 7.95
CA ILE A 167 1.91 -6.46 7.93
C ILE A 167 1.23 -6.21 9.28
N ILE A 168 0.37 -7.14 9.73
CA ILE A 168 -0.43 -6.99 10.95
C ILE A 168 0.45 -6.88 12.21
N SER A 169 1.50 -7.69 12.30
CA SER A 169 2.35 -7.74 13.49
C SER A 169 3.37 -6.61 13.59
N ASN A 170 3.62 -5.90 12.50
CA ASN A 170 4.75 -4.96 12.41
C ASN A 170 4.36 -3.51 12.20
N TYR A 171 3.08 -3.19 12.00
CA TYR A 171 2.66 -1.79 11.99
C TYR A 171 2.25 -1.30 13.38
N SER A 172 2.45 -0.02 13.65
CA SER A 172 1.95 0.62 14.87
C SER A 172 0.42 0.75 14.80
N LYS A 173 -0.29 0.55 15.91
CA LYS A 173 -1.75 0.76 15.97
C LYS A 173 -2.18 2.19 15.61
N ASP A 174 -1.27 3.15 15.71
CA ASP A 174 -1.51 4.54 15.31
C ASP A 174 -1.18 4.81 13.84
N ALA A 175 -0.58 3.84 13.15
CA ALA A 175 -0.27 3.93 11.73
C ALA A 175 -1.46 3.42 10.89
N THR A 176 -1.48 3.83 9.63
CA THR A 176 -2.46 3.36 8.64
C THR A 176 -1.74 2.58 7.57
N VAL A 177 -2.33 1.48 7.14
CA VAL A 177 -1.87 0.69 6.01
C VAL A 177 -2.89 0.81 4.88
N ILE A 178 -2.48 1.30 3.72
CA ILE A 178 -3.28 1.25 2.50
C ILE A 178 -2.62 0.23 1.58
N LEU A 179 -3.33 -0.84 1.28
CA LEU A 179 -2.82 -1.89 0.40
C LEU A 179 -3.73 -2.08 -0.81
N SER A 180 -3.15 -2.08 -2.00
CA SER A 180 -3.86 -2.44 -3.22
C SER A 180 -3.69 -3.94 -3.51
N THR A 181 -4.76 -4.59 -3.93
CA THR A 181 -4.71 -5.96 -4.45
C THR A 181 -5.95 -6.32 -5.25
N HIS A 182 -5.81 -7.34 -6.07
CA HIS A 182 -6.93 -8.03 -6.72
C HIS A 182 -7.30 -9.35 -6.00
N LEU A 183 -6.55 -9.75 -4.98
CA LEU A 183 -6.76 -10.96 -4.17
C LEU A 183 -7.54 -10.62 -2.89
N ILE A 184 -8.79 -10.20 -3.05
CA ILE A 184 -9.60 -9.61 -1.98
C ILE A 184 -9.86 -10.60 -0.85
N GLY A 185 -10.19 -11.86 -1.18
CA GLY A 185 -10.48 -12.90 -0.18
C GLY A 185 -9.32 -13.16 0.77
N ASP A 186 -8.07 -12.99 0.31
CA ASP A 186 -6.88 -13.22 1.14
C ASP A 186 -6.69 -12.10 2.18
N ILE A 187 -7.06 -10.85 1.85
CA ILE A 187 -6.83 -9.69 2.72
C ILE A 187 -8.07 -9.30 3.55
N GLU A 188 -9.25 -9.68 3.15
CA GLU A 188 -10.51 -9.29 3.82
C GLU A 188 -10.51 -9.52 5.33
N PRO A 189 -9.92 -10.63 5.88
CA PRO A 189 -9.92 -10.86 7.32
C PRO A 189 -9.16 -9.81 8.13
N VAL A 190 -8.30 -9.02 7.50
CA VAL A 190 -7.43 -8.04 8.15
C VAL A 190 -7.83 -6.59 7.87
N LEU A 191 -8.82 -6.37 6.99
CA LEU A 191 -9.26 -5.03 6.63
C LEU A 191 -10.23 -4.44 7.65
N ASP A 192 -10.02 -3.17 7.97
CA ASP A 192 -11.01 -2.32 8.66
C ASP A 192 -11.96 -1.66 7.64
N GLU A 193 -11.41 -1.20 6.52
CA GLU A 193 -12.14 -0.42 5.51
C GLU A 193 -11.75 -0.87 4.09
N ALA A 194 -12.65 -0.66 3.14
CA ALA A 194 -12.42 -0.91 1.72
C ALA A 194 -12.82 0.30 0.88
N ILE A 195 -11.91 0.75 0.02
CA ILE A 195 -12.11 1.78 -1.00
C ILE A 195 -12.23 1.09 -2.35
N PHE A 196 -13.34 1.26 -3.01
CA PHE A 196 -13.62 0.69 -4.33
C PHE A 196 -13.38 1.75 -5.40
N LEU A 197 -12.33 1.56 -6.20
CA LEU A 197 -11.94 2.48 -7.26
C LEU A 197 -12.36 1.93 -8.62
N LYS A 198 -13.16 2.69 -9.36
CA LYS A 198 -13.68 2.34 -10.69
C LYS A 198 -13.48 3.51 -11.67
N ASP A 199 -12.87 3.25 -12.81
CA ASP A 199 -12.68 4.24 -13.88
C ASP A 199 -12.10 5.58 -13.38
N GLY A 200 -11.13 5.50 -12.46
CA GLY A 200 -10.47 6.66 -11.87
C GLY A 200 -11.28 7.40 -10.79
N ARG A 201 -12.43 6.89 -10.37
CA ARG A 201 -13.29 7.51 -9.34
C ARG A 201 -13.47 6.59 -8.15
N VAL A 202 -13.67 7.16 -6.97
CA VAL A 202 -14.10 6.40 -5.79
C VAL A 202 -15.57 6.06 -5.97
N PHE A 203 -15.86 4.78 -6.21
CA PHE A 203 -17.23 4.26 -6.32
C PHE A 203 -17.88 4.14 -4.94
N ALA A 204 -17.14 3.59 -3.98
CA ALA A 204 -17.56 3.46 -2.59
C ALA A 204 -16.36 3.46 -1.64
N HIS A 205 -16.56 3.95 -0.42
CA HIS A 205 -15.66 3.77 0.72
C HIS A 205 -16.52 3.28 1.88
N ARG A 206 -16.23 2.07 2.39
CA ARG A 206 -17.05 1.37 3.39
C ARG A 206 -16.18 0.74 4.46
N SER A 207 -16.66 0.68 5.69
CA SER A 207 -16.08 -0.22 6.68
C SER A 207 -16.47 -1.67 6.36
N VAL A 208 -15.59 -2.61 6.67
CA VAL A 208 -15.84 -4.05 6.45
C VAL A 208 -16.98 -4.53 7.35
N GLU A 209 -17.08 -4.00 8.58
CA GLU A 209 -18.16 -4.29 9.51
C GLU A 209 -19.51 -3.83 8.97
N GLU A 210 -19.59 -2.57 8.46
CA GLU A 210 -20.78 -2.03 7.83
C GLU A 210 -21.28 -2.89 6.66
N LEU A 211 -20.37 -3.33 5.78
CA LEU A 211 -20.72 -4.21 4.66
C LEU A 211 -21.32 -5.54 5.14
N ARG A 212 -20.78 -6.12 6.21
CA ARG A 212 -21.30 -7.37 6.78
C ARG A 212 -22.64 -7.21 7.46
N GLU A 213 -22.83 -6.12 8.22
CA GLU A 213 -24.03 -5.90 9.01
C GLU A 213 -25.20 -5.38 8.17
N THR A 214 -24.97 -4.43 7.25
CA THR A 214 -26.03 -3.76 6.49
C THR A 214 -26.37 -4.49 5.19
N GLU A 215 -25.35 -5.00 4.50
CA GLU A 215 -25.52 -5.62 3.18
C GLU A 215 -25.51 -7.15 3.26
N GLY A 216 -25.07 -7.72 4.39
CA GLY A 216 -24.92 -9.16 4.57
C GLY A 216 -23.89 -9.79 3.65
N MET A 217 -22.92 -8.98 3.19
CA MET A 217 -21.92 -9.38 2.17
C MET A 217 -20.50 -9.34 2.70
N SER A 218 -19.65 -10.19 2.14
CA SER A 218 -18.20 -10.04 2.23
C SER A 218 -17.71 -8.94 1.29
N VAL A 219 -16.50 -8.42 1.54
CA VAL A 219 -15.86 -7.43 0.66
C VAL A 219 -15.67 -7.99 -0.75
N ASP A 220 -15.29 -9.28 -0.86
CA ASP A 220 -15.14 -9.97 -2.16
C ASP A 220 -16.50 -10.10 -2.89
N ALA A 221 -17.58 -10.46 -2.16
CA ALA A 221 -18.91 -10.54 -2.76
C ALA A 221 -19.41 -9.18 -3.24
N TYR A 222 -19.23 -8.13 -2.44
CA TYR A 222 -19.58 -6.76 -2.82
C TYR A 222 -18.76 -6.30 -4.04
N PHE A 223 -17.46 -6.59 -4.07
CA PHE A 223 -16.60 -6.28 -5.22
C PHE A 223 -17.13 -6.92 -6.51
N ARG A 224 -17.46 -8.22 -6.46
CA ARG A 224 -17.99 -8.95 -7.65
C ARG A 224 -19.32 -8.36 -8.13
N GLU A 225 -20.18 -7.94 -7.21
CA GLU A 225 -21.46 -7.31 -7.56
C GLU A 225 -21.24 -5.96 -8.25
N VAL A 226 -20.39 -5.09 -7.67
CA VAL A 226 -20.10 -3.74 -8.18
C VAL A 226 -19.42 -3.78 -9.56
N PHE A 227 -18.48 -4.71 -9.74
CA PHE A 227 -17.70 -4.78 -10.97
C PHE A 227 -18.24 -5.80 -11.98
N LYS A 228 -19.28 -6.57 -11.60
CA LYS A 228 -19.95 -7.59 -12.45
C LYS A 228 -18.94 -8.46 -13.21
N CYS A 229 -17.98 -9.02 -12.47
CA CYS A 229 -16.97 -9.93 -12.99
C CYS A 229 -17.51 -11.36 -13.00
#